data_0434678a1b58bec0dfc7d009192b6f1a
#
_entry.id   0434678a1b58bec0dfc7d009192b6f1a
#
_cell.length_a   1.000
_cell.length_b   1.000
_cell.length_c   1.000
_cell.angle_alpha   90.00
_cell.angle_beta   90.00
_cell.angle_gamma   90.00
#
_symmetry.space_group_name_H-M   'P 1'
#
loop_
_entity.id
_entity.type
_entity.pdbx_description
1 polymer ?
#
loop_
_entity_poly.entity_id
_entity_poly.type
_entity_poly.pdbx_seq_one_letter_code
_entity_poly.pdbx_strand_id
1 'polypeptide(L)'
;MKSIVCTTLGEPSLLEVKEVTLPSLGEDDVLVKVQAAGVNFPDALLVQGKYQIVIDPPFTPGNEVCGLIEDVGSNVNIPIGTKVIGLPPVGGFAEYVAVNKNLIIPVNDDFDSLAGASLPINYGTAYYALKRRADASNGESLLVLGASGGIGTASIQLAKIMGLQTLCAVGSDEKEDYV
;
A
#
# COMPACT_ATOMS: atom_id res chain seq x y z
N MET A 1 -1.31 -21.16 -5.98
CA MET A 1 -0.41 -20.10 -5.52
C MET A 1 -0.45 -19.98 -4.00
N LYS A 2 0.66 -19.53 -3.39
CA LYS A 2 0.69 -19.25 -1.96
C LYS A 2 0.02 -17.90 -1.66
N SER A 3 -0.71 -17.87 -0.56
CA SER A 3 -1.38 -16.66 -0.08
C SER A 3 -1.43 -16.67 1.45
N ILE A 4 -1.40 -15.48 2.05
CA ILE A 4 -1.70 -15.30 3.47
C ILE A 4 -3.20 -15.11 3.59
N VAL A 5 -3.88 -16.00 4.32
CA VAL A 5 -5.33 -16.04 4.40
C VAL A 5 -5.81 -15.74 5.82
N CYS A 6 -6.71 -14.78 5.94
CA CYS A 6 -7.51 -14.56 7.13
C CYS A 6 -8.70 -15.51 7.10
N THR A 7 -8.65 -16.58 7.90
CA THR A 7 -9.73 -17.60 8.00
C THR A 7 -10.75 -17.26 9.07
N THR A 8 -10.37 -16.44 10.01
CA THR A 8 -11.19 -15.95 11.12
C THR A 8 -10.70 -14.57 11.52
N LEU A 9 -11.62 -13.65 11.80
CA LEU A 9 -11.24 -12.32 12.31
C LEU A 9 -10.59 -12.44 13.68
N GLY A 10 -9.50 -11.70 13.90
CA GLY A 10 -8.76 -11.69 15.15
C GLY A 10 -7.36 -11.13 15.03
N GLU A 11 -6.48 -11.51 15.93
CA GLU A 11 -5.09 -11.03 15.92
C GLU A 11 -4.34 -11.48 14.66
N PRO A 12 -3.38 -10.67 14.13
CA PRO A 12 -2.61 -11.02 12.93
C PRO A 12 -1.87 -12.37 13.03
N SER A 13 -1.61 -12.87 14.24
CA SER A 13 -1.01 -14.18 14.48
C SER A 13 -1.90 -15.36 14.04
N LEU A 14 -3.19 -15.10 13.77
CA LEU A 14 -4.14 -16.11 13.26
C LEU A 14 -4.11 -16.23 11.74
N LEU A 15 -3.35 -15.40 11.04
CA LEU A 15 -3.18 -15.51 9.60
C LEU A 15 -2.43 -16.78 9.23
N GLU A 16 -2.89 -17.44 8.17
CA GLU A 16 -2.34 -18.72 7.73
C GLU A 16 -1.80 -18.61 6.30
N VAL A 17 -0.64 -19.23 6.04
CA VAL A 17 -0.15 -19.42 4.66
C VAL A 17 -0.88 -20.63 4.06
N LYS A 18 -1.61 -20.39 2.96
CA LYS A 18 -2.37 -21.46 2.26
C LYS A 18 -2.05 -21.49 0.77
N GLU A 19 -2.20 -22.67 0.19
CA GLU A 19 -2.30 -22.82 -1.26
C GLU A 19 -3.74 -22.52 -1.69
N VAL A 20 -3.88 -21.54 -2.58
CA VAL A 20 -5.18 -21.14 -3.14
C VAL A 20 -5.13 -21.14 -4.66
N THR A 21 -6.29 -21.16 -5.32
CA THR A 21 -6.39 -20.98 -6.77
C THR A 21 -5.97 -19.56 -7.17
N LEU A 22 -5.54 -19.38 -8.41
CA LEU A 22 -5.34 -18.04 -8.97
C LEU A 22 -6.68 -17.27 -8.93
N PRO A 23 -6.64 -15.95 -8.69
CA PRO A 23 -7.85 -15.13 -8.76
C PRO A 23 -8.42 -15.16 -10.17
N SER A 24 -9.75 -15.15 -10.28
CA SER A 24 -10.42 -14.93 -11.57
C SER A 24 -10.18 -13.51 -12.04
N LEU A 25 -9.84 -13.37 -13.33
CA LEU A 25 -9.59 -12.07 -13.96
C LEU A 25 -10.89 -11.53 -14.56
N GLY A 26 -11.29 -10.34 -14.12
CA GLY A 26 -12.37 -9.58 -14.74
C GLY A 26 -11.93 -8.93 -16.06
N GLU A 27 -12.88 -8.47 -16.88
CA GLU A 27 -12.58 -7.84 -18.17
C GLU A 27 -11.71 -6.58 -18.05
N ASP A 28 -11.82 -5.86 -16.95
CA ASP A 28 -11.09 -4.61 -16.66
C ASP A 28 -9.90 -4.80 -15.71
N ASP A 29 -9.53 -6.04 -15.39
CA ASP A 29 -8.50 -6.33 -14.41
C ASP A 29 -7.18 -6.74 -15.08
N VAL A 30 -6.09 -6.58 -14.34
CA VAL A 30 -4.77 -7.16 -14.63
C VAL A 30 -4.43 -8.18 -13.55
N LEU A 31 -3.80 -9.29 -13.94
CA LEU A 31 -3.19 -10.22 -13.01
C LEU A 31 -1.76 -9.76 -12.74
N VAL A 32 -1.48 -9.35 -11.52
CA VAL A 32 -0.15 -8.92 -11.11
C VAL A 32 0.56 -10.05 -10.40
N LYS A 33 1.73 -10.46 -10.90
CA LYS A 33 2.69 -11.30 -10.20
C LYS A 33 3.43 -10.43 -9.19
N VAL A 34 3.15 -10.62 -7.92
CA VAL A 34 3.62 -9.76 -6.83
C VAL A 34 5.11 -9.99 -6.58
N GLN A 35 5.89 -8.93 -6.62
CA GLN A 35 7.30 -8.90 -6.24
C GLN A 35 7.51 -8.36 -4.83
N ALA A 36 6.66 -7.41 -4.42
CA ALA A 36 6.62 -6.85 -3.08
C ALA A 36 5.19 -6.42 -2.73
N ALA A 37 4.84 -6.52 -1.45
CA ALA A 37 3.59 -6.04 -0.90
C ALA A 37 3.87 -5.20 0.36
N GLY A 38 3.25 -4.03 0.45
CA GLY A 38 3.34 -3.17 1.61
C GLY A 38 2.44 -3.67 2.74
N VAL A 39 2.95 -3.65 3.97
CA VAL A 39 2.17 -3.96 5.17
C VAL A 39 1.84 -2.66 5.88
N ASN A 40 0.56 -2.38 6.02
CA ASN A 40 0.06 -1.14 6.57
C ASN A 40 -0.78 -1.36 7.83
N PHE A 41 -0.92 -0.33 8.67
CA PHE A 41 -1.76 -0.38 9.85
C PHE A 41 -3.23 -0.76 9.55
N PRO A 42 -3.85 -0.29 8.46
CA PRO A 42 -5.18 -0.74 8.05
C PRO A 42 -5.30 -2.25 7.83
N ASP A 43 -4.26 -2.95 7.37
CA ASP A 43 -4.30 -4.41 7.19
C ASP A 43 -4.51 -5.12 8.54
N ALA A 44 -3.81 -4.66 9.59
CA ALA A 44 -3.97 -5.19 10.94
C ALA A 44 -5.38 -4.94 11.51
N LEU A 45 -5.96 -3.78 11.24
CA LEU A 45 -7.33 -3.46 11.63
C LEU A 45 -8.35 -4.28 10.84
N LEU A 46 -8.11 -4.51 9.55
CA LEU A 46 -8.99 -5.26 8.67
C LEU A 46 -9.11 -6.72 9.14
N VAL A 47 -7.99 -7.38 9.41
CA VAL A 47 -8.00 -8.78 9.88
C VAL A 47 -8.61 -8.93 11.28
N GLN A 48 -8.60 -7.85 12.09
CA GLN A 48 -9.27 -7.82 13.38
C GLN A 48 -10.77 -7.47 13.31
N GLY A 49 -11.29 -7.14 12.12
CA GLY A 49 -12.66 -6.65 11.95
C GLY A 49 -12.91 -5.26 12.59
N LYS A 50 -11.84 -4.48 12.81
CA LYS A 50 -11.87 -3.14 13.43
C LYS A 50 -11.71 -2.00 12.43
N TYR A 51 -11.57 -2.32 11.13
CA TYR A 51 -11.46 -1.31 10.10
C TYR A 51 -12.86 -0.80 9.68
N GLN A 52 -12.91 0.33 8.98
CA GLN A 52 -14.16 0.96 8.50
C GLN A 52 -14.97 0.06 7.57
N ILE A 53 -14.29 -0.84 6.86
CA ILE A 53 -14.90 -1.86 6.01
C ILE A 53 -14.64 -3.20 6.69
N VAL A 54 -15.70 -4.00 6.84
CA VAL A 54 -15.60 -5.38 7.35
C VAL A 54 -15.71 -6.32 6.17
N ILE A 55 -14.79 -7.26 6.08
CA ILE A 55 -14.78 -8.32 5.06
C ILE A 55 -14.96 -9.66 5.78
N ASP A 56 -15.92 -10.43 5.31
CA ASP A 56 -16.16 -11.76 5.88
C ASP A 56 -15.04 -12.74 5.48
N PRO A 57 -14.45 -13.46 6.42
CA PRO A 57 -13.50 -14.52 6.11
C PRO A 57 -14.15 -15.66 5.28
N PRO A 58 -13.38 -16.38 4.42
CA PRO A 58 -11.94 -16.23 4.24
C PRO A 58 -11.57 -15.16 3.20
N PHE A 59 -10.52 -14.39 3.47
CA PHE A 59 -9.95 -13.44 2.50
C PHE A 59 -8.43 -13.32 2.65
N THR A 60 -7.77 -12.80 1.62
CA THR A 60 -6.35 -12.45 1.64
C THR A 60 -6.22 -10.95 1.90
N PRO A 61 -5.55 -10.48 2.96
CA PRO A 61 -5.29 -9.06 3.17
C PRO A 61 -4.23 -8.50 2.22
N GLY A 62 -3.87 -7.21 2.39
CA GLY A 62 -2.88 -6.49 1.57
C GLY A 62 -3.53 -5.64 0.50
N ASN A 63 -3.25 -4.34 0.55
CA ASN A 63 -3.89 -3.33 -0.30
C ASN A 63 -2.92 -2.48 -1.13
N GLU A 64 -1.62 -2.80 -1.10
CA GLU A 64 -0.65 -2.20 -2.01
C GLU A 64 0.44 -3.20 -2.39
N VAL A 65 0.74 -3.24 -3.67
CA VAL A 65 1.70 -4.19 -4.25
C VAL A 65 2.55 -3.51 -5.32
N CYS A 66 3.71 -4.07 -5.59
CA CYS A 66 4.47 -3.81 -6.82
C CYS A 66 4.83 -5.15 -7.45
N GLY A 67 4.72 -5.23 -8.78
CA GLY A 67 4.98 -6.47 -9.50
C GLY A 67 4.88 -6.32 -11.00
N LEU A 68 4.82 -7.44 -11.69
CA LEU A 68 4.73 -7.51 -13.15
C LEU A 68 3.34 -7.98 -13.58
N ILE A 69 2.80 -7.40 -14.63
CA ILE A 69 1.56 -7.89 -15.25
C ILE A 69 1.85 -9.25 -15.89
N GLU A 70 1.14 -10.28 -15.47
CA GLU A 70 1.24 -11.65 -15.97
C GLU A 70 0.11 -11.97 -16.98
N ASP A 71 -1.07 -11.38 -16.79
CA ASP A 71 -2.23 -11.54 -17.67
C ASP A 71 -3.13 -10.29 -17.60
N VAL A 72 -4.01 -10.12 -18.61
CA VAL A 72 -4.89 -8.94 -18.73
C VAL A 72 -6.28 -9.35 -19.15
N GLY A 73 -7.30 -8.65 -18.62
CA GLY A 73 -8.68 -8.77 -19.07
C GLY A 73 -8.91 -8.14 -20.46
N SER A 74 -10.00 -8.51 -21.09
CA SER A 74 -10.32 -8.15 -22.49
C SER A 74 -10.37 -6.64 -22.76
N ASN A 75 -10.65 -5.83 -21.75
CA ASN A 75 -10.76 -4.37 -21.87
C ASN A 75 -9.46 -3.64 -21.47
N VAL A 76 -8.36 -4.38 -21.24
CA VAL A 76 -7.08 -3.82 -20.81
C VAL A 76 -6.10 -3.81 -21.97
N ASN A 77 -5.55 -2.64 -22.29
CA ASN A 77 -4.55 -2.47 -23.33
C ASN A 77 -3.20 -2.06 -22.70
N ILE A 78 -2.65 -2.94 -21.84
CA ILE A 78 -1.35 -2.76 -21.21
C ILE A 78 -0.54 -4.02 -21.48
N PRO A 79 0.71 -3.93 -21.95
CA PRO A 79 1.52 -5.10 -22.28
C PRO A 79 1.76 -5.99 -21.07
N ILE A 80 1.69 -7.31 -21.26
CA ILE A 80 2.18 -8.30 -20.29
C ILE A 80 3.67 -8.05 -20.06
N GLY A 81 4.14 -8.22 -18.82
CA GLY A 81 5.50 -7.91 -18.39
C GLY A 81 5.70 -6.46 -17.91
N THR A 82 4.72 -5.56 -18.14
CA THR A 82 4.81 -4.19 -17.62
C THR A 82 4.88 -4.21 -16.10
N LYS A 83 5.85 -3.48 -15.54
CA LYS A 83 5.98 -3.29 -14.09
C LYS A 83 4.96 -2.26 -13.60
N VAL A 84 4.24 -2.62 -12.55
CA VAL A 84 3.18 -1.77 -12.00
C VAL A 84 3.19 -1.72 -10.48
N ILE A 85 2.78 -0.60 -9.96
CA ILE A 85 2.28 -0.47 -8.59
C ILE A 85 0.78 -0.70 -8.65
N GLY A 86 0.23 -1.55 -7.80
CA GLY A 86 -1.20 -1.88 -7.74
C GLY A 86 -1.79 -1.58 -6.37
N LEU A 87 -3.02 -1.13 -6.37
CA LEU A 87 -3.81 -0.80 -5.18
C LEU A 87 -5.07 -1.68 -5.11
N PRO A 88 -4.92 -3.00 -4.96
CA PRO A 88 -6.10 -3.85 -4.77
C PRO A 88 -6.79 -3.50 -3.45
N PRO A 89 -8.12 -3.58 -3.36
CA PRO A 89 -8.82 -3.41 -2.07
C PRO A 89 -8.35 -4.42 -1.02
N VAL A 90 -8.07 -5.66 -1.45
CA VAL A 90 -7.50 -6.78 -0.70
C VAL A 90 -6.79 -7.72 -1.68
N GLY A 91 -6.08 -8.72 -1.17
CA GLY A 91 -5.47 -9.77 -1.99
C GLY A 91 -3.95 -9.63 -2.20
N GLY A 92 -3.35 -8.51 -1.74
CA GLY A 92 -1.94 -8.22 -2.00
C GLY A 92 -0.94 -9.16 -1.32
N PHE A 93 -1.32 -9.83 -0.23
CA PHE A 93 -0.43 -10.78 0.47
C PHE A 93 -0.48 -12.18 -0.16
N ALA A 94 -0.29 -12.25 -1.46
CA ALA A 94 -0.26 -13.47 -2.26
C ALA A 94 0.78 -13.36 -3.39
N GLU A 95 1.10 -14.48 -4.02
CA GLU A 95 2.01 -14.50 -5.18
C GLU A 95 1.42 -13.79 -6.40
N TYR A 96 0.09 -13.78 -6.52
CA TYR A 96 -0.64 -13.10 -7.59
C TYR A 96 -1.90 -12.41 -7.05
N VAL A 97 -2.24 -11.27 -7.64
CA VAL A 97 -3.45 -10.52 -7.29
C VAL A 97 -4.10 -9.94 -8.55
N ALA A 98 -5.43 -10.00 -8.63
CA ALA A 98 -6.18 -9.30 -9.65
C ALA A 98 -6.41 -7.85 -9.20
N VAL A 99 -6.07 -6.88 -10.05
CA VAL A 99 -6.20 -5.45 -9.76
C VAL A 99 -6.91 -4.76 -10.93
N ASN A 100 -7.91 -3.94 -10.63
CA ASN A 100 -8.58 -3.16 -11.67
C ASN A 100 -7.60 -2.19 -12.35
N LYS A 101 -7.68 -2.07 -13.67
CA LYS A 101 -6.77 -1.22 -14.48
C LYS A 101 -6.71 0.25 -14.04
N ASN A 102 -7.75 0.75 -13.38
CA ASN A 102 -7.79 2.12 -12.84
C ASN A 102 -7.06 2.25 -11.49
N LEU A 103 -6.65 1.14 -10.88
CA LEU A 103 -5.95 1.06 -9.61
C LEU A 103 -4.50 0.59 -9.79
N ILE A 104 -3.94 0.74 -10.98
CA ILE A 104 -2.53 0.47 -11.25
C ILE A 104 -1.82 1.72 -11.76
N ILE A 105 -0.53 1.80 -11.49
CA ILE A 105 0.37 2.85 -11.94
C ILE A 105 1.56 2.16 -12.62
N PRO A 106 1.67 2.21 -13.95
CA PRO A 106 2.87 1.71 -14.64
C PRO A 106 4.12 2.47 -14.18
N VAL A 107 5.21 1.75 -13.98
CA VAL A 107 6.52 2.30 -13.60
C VAL A 107 7.61 1.74 -14.50
N ASN A 108 8.80 2.33 -14.49
CA ASN A 108 9.94 1.83 -15.25
C ASN A 108 10.37 0.45 -14.74
N ASP A 109 10.97 -0.36 -15.61
CA ASP A 109 11.41 -1.73 -15.29
C ASP A 109 12.46 -1.78 -14.17
N ASP A 110 13.32 -0.75 -14.09
CA ASP A 110 14.35 -0.57 -13.07
C ASP A 110 13.83 0.00 -11.74
N PHE A 111 12.54 0.37 -11.67
CA PHE A 111 11.95 0.90 -10.44
C PHE A 111 11.99 -0.17 -9.33
N ASP A 112 12.48 0.22 -8.15
CA ASP A 112 12.55 -0.71 -7.01
C ASP A 112 11.15 -1.14 -6.54
N SER A 113 10.93 -2.46 -6.52
CA SER A 113 9.63 -3.02 -6.14
C SER A 113 9.29 -2.82 -4.66
N LEU A 114 10.30 -2.74 -3.77
CA LEU A 114 10.08 -2.46 -2.36
C LEU A 114 9.63 -1.02 -2.18
N ALA A 115 10.28 -0.07 -2.86
CA ALA A 115 9.83 1.31 -2.90
C ALA A 115 8.41 1.41 -3.48
N GLY A 116 8.14 0.72 -4.60
CA GLY A 116 6.82 0.71 -5.24
C GLY A 116 5.69 0.24 -4.34
N ALA A 117 5.94 -0.80 -3.54
CA ALA A 117 4.97 -1.36 -2.61
C ALA A 117 4.83 -0.57 -1.29
N SER A 118 5.58 0.52 -1.10
CA SER A 118 5.52 1.36 0.12
C SER A 118 5.07 2.80 -0.12
N LEU A 119 4.94 3.19 -1.41
CA LEU A 119 4.64 4.57 -1.80
C LEU A 119 3.16 4.94 -1.70
N PRO A 120 2.20 4.17 -2.29
CA PRO A 120 0.84 4.66 -2.48
C PRO A 120 0.13 5.02 -1.19
N ILE A 121 0.15 4.13 -0.22
CA ILE A 121 -0.60 4.33 1.03
C ILE A 121 0.03 5.43 1.88
N ASN A 122 1.33 5.37 2.12
CA ASN A 122 1.99 6.33 3.01
C ASN A 122 2.13 7.71 2.35
N TYR A 123 2.75 7.78 1.17
CA TYR A 123 2.99 9.08 0.50
C TYR A 123 1.72 9.65 -0.11
N GLY A 124 0.82 8.81 -0.65
CA GLY A 124 -0.48 9.25 -1.14
C GLY A 124 -1.33 9.89 -0.03
N THR A 125 -1.37 9.25 1.14
CA THR A 125 -2.07 9.78 2.31
C THR A 125 -1.45 11.09 2.79
N ALA A 126 -0.12 11.15 2.95
CA ALA A 126 0.59 12.35 3.37
C ALA A 126 0.42 13.49 2.36
N TYR A 127 0.57 13.22 1.06
CA TYR A 127 0.36 14.21 0.00
C TYR A 127 -1.08 14.75 -0.02
N TYR A 128 -2.07 13.86 0.09
CA TYR A 128 -3.47 14.26 0.15
C TYR A 128 -3.74 15.17 1.36
N ALA A 129 -3.21 14.80 2.53
CA ALA A 129 -3.36 15.61 3.75
C ALA A 129 -2.72 16.99 3.59
N LEU A 130 -1.46 17.05 3.19
CA LEU A 130 -0.69 18.29 3.12
C LEU A 130 -1.14 19.17 1.97
N LYS A 131 -1.28 18.61 0.75
CA LYS A 131 -1.52 19.42 -0.46
C LYS A 131 -2.99 19.62 -0.78
N ARG A 132 -3.85 18.63 -0.54
CA ARG A 132 -5.26 18.69 -0.93
C ARG A 132 -6.18 19.14 0.20
N ARG A 133 -5.84 18.83 1.45
CA ARG A 133 -6.69 19.18 2.61
C ARG A 133 -6.20 20.41 3.34
N ALA A 134 -4.91 20.48 3.65
CA ALA A 134 -4.32 21.63 4.35
C ALA A 134 -3.91 22.78 3.42
N ASP A 135 -3.75 22.51 2.11
CA ASP A 135 -3.20 23.44 1.10
C ASP A 135 -1.88 24.09 1.57
N ALA A 136 -1.06 23.29 2.21
CA ALA A 136 0.18 23.73 2.82
C ALA A 136 1.12 24.38 1.80
N SER A 137 1.71 25.51 2.18
CA SER A 137 2.51 26.38 1.34
C SER A 137 3.91 26.58 1.92
N ASN A 138 4.87 26.89 1.03
CA ASN A 138 6.27 27.16 1.39
C ASN A 138 6.38 28.17 2.55
N GLY A 139 7.22 27.87 3.54
CA GLY A 139 7.48 28.69 4.71
C GLY A 139 6.53 28.44 5.90
N GLU A 140 5.46 27.68 5.72
CA GLU A 140 4.59 27.29 6.83
C GLU A 140 5.23 26.24 7.73
N SER A 141 4.75 26.15 8.97
CA SER A 141 5.22 25.17 9.95
C SER A 141 4.30 23.95 10.00
N LEU A 142 4.89 22.76 9.97
CA LEU A 142 4.21 21.47 10.06
C LEU A 142 4.65 20.73 11.33
N LEU A 143 3.71 20.40 12.21
CA LEU A 143 3.93 19.46 13.31
C LEU A 143 3.52 18.06 12.91
N VAL A 144 4.46 17.12 12.94
CA VAL A 144 4.22 15.70 12.63
C VAL A 144 4.22 14.90 13.93
N LEU A 145 3.05 14.37 14.32
CA LEU A 145 2.91 13.46 15.45
C LEU A 145 3.11 12.00 14.97
N GLY A 146 3.86 11.21 15.73
CA GLY A 146 4.23 9.85 15.33
C GLY A 146 5.17 9.87 14.12
N ALA A 147 6.13 10.77 14.12
CA ALA A 147 7.02 11.12 13.02
C ALA A 147 7.83 9.92 12.48
N SER A 148 8.15 8.94 13.30
CA SER A 148 8.86 7.70 12.92
C SER A 148 7.98 6.62 12.25
N GLY A 149 6.66 6.83 12.12
CA GLY A 149 5.76 5.93 11.41
C GLY A 149 5.79 6.16 9.90
N GLY A 150 5.18 5.26 9.10
CA GLY A 150 5.19 5.34 7.64
C GLY A 150 4.65 6.66 7.09
N ILE A 151 3.45 7.09 7.54
CA ILE A 151 2.87 8.38 7.13
C ILE A 151 3.69 9.56 7.70
N GLY A 152 4.25 9.42 8.91
CA GLY A 152 5.12 10.43 9.51
C GLY A 152 6.36 10.68 8.67
N THR A 153 7.09 9.63 8.33
CA THR A 153 8.28 9.67 7.45
C THR A 153 7.95 10.28 6.09
N ALA A 154 6.85 9.82 5.45
CA ALA A 154 6.40 10.36 4.18
C ALA A 154 6.06 11.86 4.29
N SER A 155 5.40 12.27 5.38
CA SER A 155 5.06 13.68 5.63
C SER A 155 6.30 14.56 5.76
N ILE A 156 7.33 14.10 6.48
CA ILE A 156 8.60 14.83 6.65
C ILE A 156 9.29 15.02 5.31
N GLN A 157 9.39 13.96 4.50
CA GLN A 157 10.04 14.03 3.19
C GLN A 157 9.28 14.95 2.22
N LEU A 158 7.95 14.87 2.19
CA LEU A 158 7.11 15.75 1.38
C LEU A 158 7.18 17.19 1.88
N ALA A 159 7.17 17.43 3.19
CA ALA A 159 7.31 18.74 3.79
C ALA A 159 8.63 19.42 3.37
N LYS A 160 9.73 18.66 3.37
CA LYS A 160 11.03 19.16 2.88
C LYS A 160 10.98 19.59 1.42
N ILE A 161 10.34 18.80 0.56
CA ILE A 161 10.16 19.12 -0.87
C ILE A 161 9.27 20.36 -1.04
N MET A 162 8.25 20.51 -0.20
CA MET A 162 7.31 21.63 -0.22
C MET A 162 7.86 22.92 0.45
N GLY A 163 9.04 22.87 1.06
CA GLY A 163 9.66 24.00 1.76
C GLY A 163 9.00 24.36 3.09
N LEU A 164 8.37 23.37 3.75
CA LEU A 164 7.78 23.55 5.08
C LEU A 164 8.85 23.45 6.18
N GLN A 165 8.64 24.16 7.27
CA GLN A 165 9.41 24.01 8.51
C GLN A 165 8.80 22.87 9.32
N THR A 166 9.55 21.75 9.49
CA THR A 166 8.99 20.54 10.10
C THR A 166 9.42 20.42 11.56
N LEU A 167 8.45 20.19 12.43
CA LEU A 167 8.62 19.82 13.83
C LEU A 167 8.16 18.35 13.97
N CYS A 168 9.04 17.48 14.49
CA CYS A 168 8.76 16.05 14.62
C CYS A 168 8.54 15.68 16.08
N ALA A 169 7.45 14.95 16.36
CA ALA A 169 7.20 14.37 17.67
C ALA A 169 7.24 12.83 17.57
N VAL A 170 8.10 12.22 18.40
CA VAL A 170 8.28 10.78 18.50
C VAL A 170 7.90 10.27 19.89
N GLY A 171 7.62 8.98 20.02
CA GLY A 171 7.16 8.39 21.28
C GLY A 171 8.28 7.98 22.24
N SER A 172 9.56 8.07 21.85
CA SER A 172 10.71 7.77 22.68
C SER A 172 11.99 8.38 22.09
N ASP A 173 12.96 8.65 22.93
CA ASP A 173 14.25 9.25 22.58
C ASP A 173 15.03 8.40 21.56
N GLU A 174 14.92 7.07 21.63
CA GLU A 174 15.53 6.14 20.67
C GLU A 174 15.10 6.37 19.21
N LYS A 175 13.98 7.07 19.00
CA LYS A 175 13.44 7.37 17.67
C LYS A 175 13.83 8.75 17.16
N GLU A 176 14.52 9.56 17.94
CA GLU A 176 14.95 10.90 17.54
C GLU A 176 15.92 10.85 16.36
N ASP A 177 16.89 9.93 16.40
CA ASP A 177 17.90 9.77 15.34
C ASP A 177 17.30 9.30 13.99
N TYR A 178 16.05 8.80 14.01
CA TYR A 178 15.37 8.31 12.82
C TYR A 178 14.66 9.42 12.05
N VAL A 179 14.29 10.51 12.66
CA VAL A 179 13.47 11.60 12.10
C VAL A 179 14.26 12.89 11.98
#